data_b466125eede3d7219b86a075c067386f
#
_entry.id   b466125eede3d7219b86a075c067386f
#
_cell.length_a   1.000
_cell.length_b   1.000
_cell.length_c   1.000
_cell.angle_alpha   90.00
_cell.angle_beta   90.00
_cell.angle_gamma   90.00
#
_symmetry.space_group_name_H-M   'P 1'
#
loop_
_entity.id
_entity.type
_entity.pdbx_description
1 polymer ?
#
loop_
_entity_poly.entity_id
_entity_poly.type
_entity_poly.pdbx_seq_one_letter_code
_entity_poly.pdbx_strand_id
1 'polypeptide(L)'
;MFWKFDLHPSSAIDTMLTREDCTLSEILDEDDVLQETKSQNRKLVDFFIRPEILEELVNLVLQPPDESKEECLKYKHPNMACEVLTADVYAIIDKLTNNEDLLNKIWSFMESEPPLNPLLASFFSKVMGVLISRKTSLMLEYLKSKEDFVNAIVKHLGTSAVMDLLLRLITSVESPQLRQDLLEVKLTICNSLAFILTLHLNFELGF
;
A
#
# COMPACT_ATOMS: atom_id res chain seq x y z
N MET A 1 -23.14 -23.38 38.82
CA MET A 1 -23.86 -23.27 37.55
C MET A 1 -23.96 -21.80 37.17
N PHE A 2 -22.82 -21.19 36.75
CA PHE A 2 -22.73 -19.79 36.37
C PHE A 2 -21.97 -19.69 35.06
N TRP A 3 -22.62 -20.15 33.99
CA TRP A 3 -22.15 -20.02 32.63
C TRP A 3 -23.26 -19.31 31.87
N LYS A 4 -23.23 -18.01 31.80
CA LYS A 4 -23.88 -17.19 30.80
C LYS A 4 -23.84 -15.72 31.21
N PHE A 5 -22.78 -15.05 30.91
CA PHE A 5 -22.83 -13.65 30.50
C PHE A 5 -21.61 -13.39 29.61
N ASP A 6 -21.62 -14.00 28.42
CA ASP A 6 -20.96 -13.41 27.24
C ASP A 6 -21.84 -12.22 26.81
N LEU A 7 -21.92 -11.24 27.66
CA LEU A 7 -22.18 -9.87 27.22
C LEU A 7 -20.83 -9.29 26.86
N HIS A 8 -20.28 -9.66 25.70
CA HIS A 8 -19.41 -8.76 25.00
C HIS A 8 -20.25 -7.52 24.72
N PRO A 9 -20.01 -6.38 25.37
CA PRO A 9 -20.68 -5.15 24.99
C PRO A 9 -20.38 -4.99 23.50
N SER A 10 -21.42 -4.78 22.68
CA SER A 10 -21.20 -4.50 21.26
C SER A 10 -20.20 -3.35 21.19
N SER A 11 -19.11 -3.51 20.43
CA SER A 11 -18.11 -2.46 20.36
C SER A 11 -18.76 -1.18 19.82
N ALA A 12 -18.18 -0.02 20.12
CA ALA A 12 -18.65 1.25 19.56
C ALA A 12 -18.76 1.14 18.03
N ILE A 13 -17.75 0.53 17.40
CA ILE A 13 -17.69 0.24 15.97
C ILE A 13 -18.86 -0.62 15.50
N ASP A 14 -19.19 -1.70 16.23
CA ASP A 14 -20.33 -2.56 15.91
C ASP A 14 -21.66 -1.80 15.90
N THR A 15 -21.81 -0.86 16.83
CA THR A 15 -22.99 0.01 16.93
C THR A 15 -23.04 1.00 15.78
N MET A 16 -21.89 1.62 15.42
CA MET A 16 -21.79 2.54 14.28
C MET A 16 -22.13 1.85 12.96
N LEU A 17 -21.62 0.63 12.75
CA LEU A 17 -21.87 -0.18 11.55
C LEU A 17 -23.32 -0.65 11.39
N THR A 18 -24.19 -0.48 12.41
CA THR A 18 -25.64 -0.73 12.24
C THR A 18 -26.36 0.43 11.56
N ARG A 19 -25.74 1.60 11.47
CA ARG A 19 -26.30 2.76 10.81
C ARG A 19 -26.04 2.68 9.30
N GLU A 20 -27.04 3.03 8.49
CA GLU A 20 -26.91 3.05 7.03
C GLU A 20 -26.04 4.21 6.52
N ASP A 21 -25.93 5.29 7.30
CA ASP A 21 -25.18 6.50 7.00
C ASP A 21 -23.76 6.53 7.58
N CYS A 22 -23.26 5.39 8.08
CA CYS A 22 -21.92 5.31 8.65
C CYS A 22 -20.85 5.56 7.59
N THR A 23 -19.99 6.56 7.83
CA THR A 23 -18.92 6.97 6.92
C THR A 23 -17.57 6.33 7.30
N LEU A 24 -16.66 6.22 6.31
CA LEU A 24 -15.30 5.76 6.56
C LEU A 24 -14.57 6.65 7.56
N SER A 25 -14.74 7.97 7.45
CA SER A 25 -14.08 8.93 8.36
C SER A 25 -14.47 8.70 9.81
N GLU A 26 -15.77 8.45 10.10
CA GLU A 26 -16.23 8.15 11.46
C GLU A 26 -15.60 6.87 12.01
N ILE A 27 -15.48 5.84 11.19
CA ILE A 27 -14.84 4.57 11.58
C ILE A 27 -13.33 4.76 11.82
N LEU A 28 -12.63 5.53 10.96
CA LEU A 28 -11.20 5.78 11.11
C LEU A 28 -10.87 6.69 12.31
N ASP A 29 -11.85 7.38 12.87
CA ASP A 29 -11.70 8.20 14.06
C ASP A 29 -11.78 7.41 15.37
N GLU A 30 -12.31 6.16 15.34
CA GLU A 30 -12.43 5.30 16.51
C GLU A 30 -11.07 4.75 16.97
N ASP A 31 -10.80 4.84 18.25
CA ASP A 31 -9.52 4.42 18.84
C ASP A 31 -9.24 2.92 18.65
N ASP A 32 -10.29 2.10 18.68
CA ASP A 32 -10.19 0.64 18.63
C ASP A 32 -10.19 0.07 17.19
N VAL A 33 -10.28 0.92 16.14
CA VAL A 33 -10.43 0.45 14.76
C VAL A 33 -9.34 -0.53 14.32
N LEU A 34 -8.08 -0.26 14.68
CA LEU A 34 -6.96 -1.14 14.32
C LEU A 34 -7.00 -2.45 15.11
N GLN A 35 -7.38 -2.41 16.37
CA GLN A 35 -7.52 -3.60 17.21
C GLN A 35 -8.62 -4.51 16.67
N GLU A 36 -9.78 -3.93 16.35
CA GLU A 36 -10.92 -4.62 15.77
C GLU A 36 -10.61 -5.17 14.36
N THR A 37 -9.85 -4.43 13.55
CA THR A 37 -9.39 -4.89 12.23
C THR A 37 -8.46 -6.10 12.38
N LYS A 38 -7.45 -6.02 13.26
CA LYS A 38 -6.50 -7.11 13.51
C LYS A 38 -7.17 -8.34 14.14
N SER A 39 -8.17 -8.14 14.97
CA SER A 39 -8.99 -9.23 15.52
C SER A 39 -9.98 -9.81 14.50
N GLN A 40 -10.02 -9.25 13.29
CA GLN A 40 -10.88 -9.66 12.19
C GLN A 40 -12.37 -9.56 12.53
N ASN A 41 -12.79 -8.46 13.21
CA ASN A 41 -14.21 -8.20 13.41
C ASN A 41 -14.94 -8.28 12.07
N ARG A 42 -15.84 -9.25 11.95
CA ARG A 42 -16.48 -9.59 10.68
C ARG A 42 -17.24 -8.42 10.07
N LYS A 43 -18.00 -7.67 10.88
CA LYS A 43 -18.78 -6.53 10.38
C LYS A 43 -17.88 -5.41 9.85
N LEU A 44 -16.78 -5.16 10.56
CA LEU A 44 -15.80 -4.15 10.17
C LEU A 44 -15.05 -4.56 8.89
N VAL A 45 -14.66 -5.83 8.78
CA VAL A 45 -14.03 -6.36 7.57
C VAL A 45 -15.02 -6.31 6.40
N ASP A 46 -16.27 -6.72 6.59
CA ASP A 46 -17.34 -6.65 5.57
C ASP A 46 -17.59 -5.20 5.13
N PHE A 47 -17.44 -4.22 6.03
CA PHE A 47 -17.50 -2.79 5.69
C PHE A 47 -16.31 -2.36 4.83
N PHE A 48 -15.08 -2.68 5.24
CA PHE A 48 -13.87 -2.26 4.53
C PHE A 48 -13.72 -2.86 3.13
N ILE A 49 -14.25 -4.06 2.88
CA ILE A 49 -14.19 -4.70 1.56
C ILE A 49 -15.28 -4.25 0.58
N ARG A 50 -16.19 -3.34 0.97
CA ARG A 50 -17.12 -2.71 0.03
C ARG A 50 -16.33 -1.93 -1.01
N PRO A 51 -16.66 -2.02 -2.31
CA PRO A 51 -15.87 -1.41 -3.37
C PRO A 51 -15.60 0.09 -3.15
N GLU A 52 -16.63 0.84 -2.76
CA GLU A 52 -16.56 2.28 -2.51
C GLU A 52 -15.66 2.63 -1.33
N ILE A 53 -15.73 1.86 -0.24
CA ILE A 53 -14.92 2.06 0.97
C ILE A 53 -13.46 1.68 0.71
N LEU A 54 -13.24 0.56 0.03
CA LEU A 54 -11.90 0.10 -0.31
C LEU A 54 -11.19 1.09 -1.25
N GLU A 55 -11.93 1.65 -2.21
CA GLU A 55 -11.43 2.70 -3.10
C GLU A 55 -11.10 3.98 -2.33
N GLU A 56 -11.94 4.38 -1.36
CA GLU A 56 -11.69 5.54 -0.52
C GLU A 56 -10.45 5.34 0.36
N LEU A 57 -10.25 4.15 0.96
CA LEU A 57 -9.03 3.80 1.69
C LEU A 57 -7.78 3.92 0.81
N VAL A 58 -7.83 3.41 -0.42
CA VAL A 58 -6.73 3.53 -1.39
C VAL A 58 -6.47 5.00 -1.74
N ASN A 59 -7.50 5.81 -1.95
CA ASN A 59 -7.35 7.24 -2.23
C ASN A 59 -6.67 7.98 -1.07
N LEU A 60 -7.07 7.71 0.18
CA LEU A 60 -6.46 8.33 1.36
C LEU A 60 -4.95 8.07 1.45
N VAL A 61 -4.49 6.90 1.01
CA VAL A 61 -3.08 6.50 1.05
C VAL A 61 -2.25 7.17 -0.06
N LEU A 62 -2.86 7.47 -1.21
CA LEU A 62 -2.14 7.90 -2.42
C LEU A 62 -2.25 9.40 -2.69
N GLN A 63 -3.33 10.04 -2.24
CA GLN A 63 -3.60 11.45 -2.57
C GLN A 63 -3.01 12.38 -1.52
N PRO A 64 -2.48 13.54 -1.95
CA PRO A 64 -2.10 14.59 -1.00
C PRO A 64 -3.29 14.96 -0.10
N PRO A 65 -3.06 15.09 1.21
CA PRO A 65 -4.12 15.50 2.12
C PRO A 65 -4.53 16.96 1.87
N ASP A 66 -5.69 17.31 2.41
CA ASP A 66 -6.21 18.66 2.36
C ASP A 66 -5.27 19.63 3.10
N GLU A 67 -4.65 20.55 2.34
CA GLU A 67 -3.72 21.57 2.86
C GLU A 67 -4.37 22.55 3.85
N SER A 68 -5.70 22.64 3.88
CA SER A 68 -6.44 23.52 4.81
C SER A 68 -6.48 22.97 6.25
N LYS A 69 -6.16 21.69 6.44
CA LYS A 69 -6.19 21.03 7.76
C LYS A 69 -4.89 21.29 8.54
N GLU A 70 -5.00 21.28 9.88
CA GLU A 70 -3.83 21.31 10.76
C GLU A 70 -2.90 20.13 10.50
N GLU A 71 -1.59 20.36 10.63
CA GLU A 71 -0.54 19.37 10.31
C GLU A 71 -0.75 18.00 10.98
N CYS A 72 -1.16 18.00 12.24
CA CYS A 72 -1.44 16.77 13.00
C CYS A 72 -2.68 16.02 12.51
N LEU A 73 -3.64 16.71 11.91
CA LEU A 73 -4.88 16.12 11.39
C LEU A 73 -4.80 15.73 9.93
N LYS A 74 -3.92 16.38 9.16
CA LYS A 74 -3.72 16.13 7.73
C LYS A 74 -3.54 14.65 7.41
N TYR A 75 -2.70 13.98 8.18
CA TYR A 75 -2.29 12.59 7.91
C TYR A 75 -2.93 11.57 8.85
N LYS A 76 -3.86 11.96 9.73
CA LYS A 76 -4.53 11.03 10.65
C LYS A 76 -5.24 9.92 9.87
N HIS A 77 -6.18 10.27 9.00
CA HIS A 77 -6.92 9.30 8.20
C HIS A 77 -6.04 8.57 7.17
N PRO A 78 -5.13 9.24 6.41
CA PRO A 78 -4.18 8.55 5.56
C PRO A 78 -3.33 7.50 6.27
N ASN A 79 -2.82 7.83 7.45
CA ASN A 79 -2.05 6.88 8.27
C ASN A 79 -2.92 5.70 8.72
N MET A 80 -4.13 5.98 9.22
CA MET A 80 -5.06 4.94 9.66
C MET A 80 -5.48 4.04 8.51
N ALA A 81 -5.78 4.60 7.33
CA ALA A 81 -6.09 3.84 6.12
C ALA A 81 -4.90 2.93 5.71
N CYS A 82 -3.68 3.44 5.78
CA CYS A 82 -2.48 2.64 5.54
C CYS A 82 -2.38 1.46 6.53
N GLU A 83 -2.58 1.70 7.82
CA GLU A 83 -2.55 0.65 8.84
C GLU A 83 -3.67 -0.40 8.64
N VAL A 84 -4.87 0.02 8.24
CA VAL A 84 -5.99 -0.91 7.90
C VAL A 84 -5.63 -1.76 6.68
N LEU A 85 -5.15 -1.15 5.59
CA LEU A 85 -4.76 -1.88 4.37
C LEU A 85 -3.57 -2.83 4.60
N THR A 86 -2.76 -2.57 5.61
CA THR A 86 -1.57 -3.38 5.96
C THR A 86 -1.77 -4.25 7.21
N ALA A 87 -2.98 -4.31 7.77
CA ALA A 87 -3.30 -5.07 8.98
C ALA A 87 -3.25 -6.60 8.81
N ASP A 88 -2.87 -7.09 7.64
CA ASP A 88 -2.74 -8.51 7.30
C ASP A 88 -4.08 -9.28 7.33
N VAL A 89 -5.17 -8.61 6.98
CA VAL A 89 -6.50 -9.22 6.84
C VAL A 89 -6.66 -9.79 5.44
N TYR A 90 -6.77 -11.12 5.35
CA TYR A 90 -6.84 -11.83 4.06
C TYR A 90 -7.93 -11.29 3.13
N ALA A 91 -9.14 -11.01 3.63
CA ALA A 91 -10.24 -10.52 2.82
C ALA A 91 -9.94 -9.17 2.14
N ILE A 92 -9.26 -8.25 2.85
CA ILE A 92 -8.86 -6.94 2.31
C ILE A 92 -7.80 -7.15 1.21
N ILE A 93 -6.76 -7.94 1.51
CA ILE A 93 -5.68 -8.25 0.57
C ILE A 93 -6.23 -8.92 -0.69
N ASP A 94 -7.12 -9.89 -0.52
CA ASP A 94 -7.72 -10.63 -1.63
C ASP A 94 -8.58 -9.73 -2.52
N LYS A 95 -9.37 -8.84 -1.95
CA LYS A 95 -10.16 -7.86 -2.70
C LYS A 95 -9.30 -6.85 -3.45
N LEU A 96 -8.21 -6.36 -2.84
CA LEU A 96 -7.26 -5.46 -3.50
C LEU A 96 -6.57 -6.14 -4.68
N THR A 97 -6.06 -7.36 -4.47
CA THR A 97 -5.26 -8.04 -5.50
C THR A 97 -6.08 -8.62 -6.64
N ASN A 98 -7.36 -8.91 -6.43
CA ASN A 98 -8.28 -9.39 -7.47
C ASN A 98 -9.02 -8.25 -8.20
N ASN A 99 -8.74 -6.99 -7.85
CA ASN A 99 -9.31 -5.83 -8.52
C ASN A 99 -8.21 -5.08 -9.27
N GLU A 100 -8.16 -5.28 -10.59
CA GLU A 100 -7.13 -4.68 -11.45
C GLU A 100 -7.20 -3.15 -11.46
N ASP A 101 -8.39 -2.56 -11.39
CA ASP A 101 -8.56 -1.10 -11.35
C ASP A 101 -7.95 -0.51 -10.08
N LEU A 102 -8.13 -1.16 -8.93
CA LEU A 102 -7.51 -0.73 -7.67
C LEU A 102 -5.98 -0.91 -7.71
N LEU A 103 -5.48 -2.00 -8.27
CA LEU A 103 -4.04 -2.19 -8.44
C LEU A 103 -3.46 -1.12 -9.37
N ASN A 104 -4.14 -0.82 -10.49
CA ASN A 104 -3.73 0.23 -11.41
C ASN A 104 -3.74 1.61 -10.72
N LYS A 105 -4.74 1.88 -9.90
CA LYS A 105 -4.82 3.09 -9.09
C LYS A 105 -3.67 3.20 -8.10
N ILE A 106 -3.32 2.10 -7.41
CA ILE A 106 -2.15 2.07 -6.52
C ILE A 106 -0.88 2.31 -7.32
N TRP A 107 -0.72 1.66 -8.47
CA TRP A 107 0.46 1.80 -9.31
C TRP A 107 0.62 3.20 -9.92
N SER A 108 -0.47 3.90 -10.22
CA SER A 108 -0.43 5.26 -10.78
C SER A 108 0.34 6.26 -9.91
N PHE A 109 0.54 5.97 -8.62
CA PHE A 109 1.40 6.76 -7.75
C PHE A 109 2.85 6.81 -8.27
N MET A 110 3.35 5.72 -8.86
CA MET A 110 4.68 5.65 -9.46
C MET A 110 4.81 6.37 -10.81
N GLU A 111 3.70 6.74 -11.42
CA GLU A 111 3.68 7.51 -12.68
C GLU A 111 3.85 9.01 -12.43
N SER A 112 3.72 9.45 -11.18
CA SER A 112 3.87 10.85 -10.77
C SER A 112 5.27 11.40 -11.08
N GLU A 113 5.38 12.74 -11.20
CA GLU A 113 6.69 13.38 -11.37
C GLU A 113 7.48 13.45 -10.05
N PRO A 114 8.81 13.24 -10.10
CA PRO A 114 9.66 13.45 -8.92
C PRO A 114 9.71 14.94 -8.51
N PRO A 115 9.90 15.25 -7.22
CA PRO A 115 10.01 14.30 -6.10
C PRO A 115 8.65 13.82 -5.61
N LEU A 116 8.56 12.56 -5.23
CA LEU A 116 7.37 12.04 -4.55
C LEU A 116 7.25 12.62 -3.13
N ASN A 117 6.00 12.80 -2.65
CA ASN A 117 5.80 13.10 -1.24
C ASN A 117 6.33 11.93 -0.38
N PRO A 118 7.31 12.17 0.52
CA PRO A 118 7.99 11.07 1.24
C PRO A 118 7.06 10.24 2.10
N LEU A 119 6.03 10.86 2.70
CA LEU A 119 5.10 10.16 3.57
C LEU A 119 4.13 9.28 2.75
N LEU A 120 3.57 9.81 1.65
CA LEU A 120 2.72 9.02 0.75
C LEU A 120 3.52 7.90 0.09
N ALA A 121 4.78 8.14 -0.28
CA ALA A 121 5.67 7.09 -0.78
C ALA A 121 5.91 5.99 0.26
N SER A 122 5.99 6.34 1.54
CA SER A 122 6.08 5.36 2.63
C SER A 122 4.80 4.53 2.76
N PHE A 123 3.63 5.15 2.67
CA PHE A 123 2.34 4.44 2.68
C PHE A 123 2.22 3.51 1.47
N PHE A 124 2.49 4.01 0.27
CA PHE A 124 2.53 3.22 -0.96
C PHE A 124 3.45 1.99 -0.81
N SER A 125 4.68 2.20 -0.35
CA SER A 125 5.67 1.13 -0.15
C SER A 125 5.21 0.08 0.86
N LYS A 126 4.56 0.49 1.95
CA LYS A 126 3.99 -0.43 2.95
C LYS A 126 2.88 -1.28 2.34
N VAL A 127 1.91 -0.67 1.65
CA VAL A 127 0.78 -1.38 1.02
C VAL A 127 1.30 -2.35 -0.02
N MET A 128 2.10 -1.89 -0.99
CA MET A 128 2.68 -2.76 -2.01
C MET A 128 3.53 -3.88 -1.40
N GLY A 129 4.29 -3.60 -0.35
CA GLY A 129 5.10 -4.59 0.35
C GLY A 129 4.27 -5.72 0.97
N VAL A 130 3.09 -5.42 1.53
CA VAL A 130 2.16 -6.43 2.05
C VAL A 130 1.55 -7.23 0.91
N LEU A 131 1.07 -6.59 -0.16
CA LEU A 131 0.48 -7.28 -1.32
C LEU A 131 1.50 -8.24 -1.96
N ILE A 132 2.75 -7.80 -2.15
CA ILE A 132 3.84 -8.63 -2.68
C ILE A 132 4.14 -9.81 -1.77
N SER A 133 4.22 -9.59 -0.47
CA SER A 133 4.53 -10.66 0.50
C SER A 133 3.42 -11.71 0.61
N ARG A 134 2.15 -11.30 0.46
CA ARG A 134 0.99 -12.19 0.64
C ARG A 134 0.49 -12.83 -0.65
N LYS A 135 0.70 -12.18 -1.79
CA LYS A 135 0.25 -12.64 -3.11
C LYS A 135 1.40 -12.54 -4.13
N THR A 136 2.57 -13.06 -3.77
CA THR A 136 3.83 -12.88 -4.51
C THR A 136 3.69 -13.15 -6.00
N SER A 137 3.18 -14.33 -6.40
CA SER A 137 3.07 -14.71 -7.82
C SER A 137 2.16 -13.77 -8.60
N LEU A 138 0.99 -13.45 -8.05
CA LEU A 138 0.02 -12.55 -8.69
C LEU A 138 0.61 -11.14 -8.85
N MET A 139 1.22 -10.63 -7.78
CA MET A 139 1.82 -9.28 -7.80
C MET A 139 3.01 -9.19 -8.76
N LEU A 140 3.81 -10.24 -8.89
CA LEU A 140 4.91 -10.27 -9.86
C LEU A 140 4.40 -10.31 -11.31
N GLU A 141 3.35 -11.10 -11.59
CA GLU A 141 2.70 -11.11 -12.91
C GLU A 141 2.14 -9.72 -13.23
N TYR A 142 1.45 -9.11 -12.28
CA TYR A 142 0.93 -7.76 -12.42
C TYR A 142 2.05 -6.73 -12.70
N LEU A 143 3.14 -6.75 -11.93
CA LEU A 143 4.26 -5.82 -12.12
C LEU A 143 4.98 -6.04 -13.45
N LYS A 144 5.13 -7.29 -13.90
CA LYS A 144 5.69 -7.63 -15.23
C LYS A 144 4.82 -7.14 -16.39
N SER A 145 3.50 -7.06 -16.21
CA SER A 145 2.58 -6.52 -17.23
C SER A 145 2.72 -5.02 -17.44
N LYS A 146 3.43 -4.30 -16.53
CA LYS A 146 3.68 -2.86 -16.67
C LYS A 146 4.91 -2.63 -17.53
N GLU A 147 4.70 -2.11 -18.75
CA GLU A 147 5.78 -1.87 -19.74
C GLU A 147 6.91 -1.01 -19.17
N ASP A 148 6.58 0.00 -18.36
CA ASP A 148 7.51 0.96 -17.78
C ASP A 148 7.90 0.67 -16.32
N PHE A 149 7.67 -0.55 -15.81
CA PHE A 149 7.93 -0.89 -14.41
C PHE A 149 9.34 -0.50 -13.95
N VAL A 150 10.37 -0.87 -14.73
CA VAL A 150 11.78 -0.60 -14.39
C VAL A 150 12.05 0.90 -14.39
N ASN A 151 11.57 1.61 -15.42
CA ASN A 151 11.77 3.05 -15.54
C ASN A 151 11.09 3.82 -14.41
N ALA A 152 9.88 3.41 -14.00
CA ALA A 152 9.17 3.98 -12.87
C ALA A 152 9.95 3.83 -11.56
N ILE A 153 10.52 2.65 -11.29
CA ILE A 153 11.38 2.43 -10.11
C ILE A 153 12.63 3.30 -10.19
N VAL A 154 13.33 3.32 -11.33
CA VAL A 154 14.58 4.10 -11.53
C VAL A 154 14.33 5.61 -11.36
N LYS A 155 13.21 6.11 -11.89
CA LYS A 155 12.79 7.53 -11.77
C LYS A 155 12.69 7.98 -10.31
N HIS A 156 12.32 7.08 -9.40
CA HIS A 156 12.07 7.39 -7.99
C HIS A 156 13.08 6.80 -7.00
N LEU A 157 14.24 6.34 -7.48
CA LEU A 157 15.29 5.74 -6.62
C LEU A 157 15.82 6.69 -5.54
N GLY A 158 15.71 8.01 -5.73
CA GLY A 158 16.02 9.00 -4.70
C GLY A 158 15.06 8.99 -3.50
N THR A 159 13.93 8.27 -3.59
CA THR A 159 12.96 8.14 -2.52
C THR A 159 13.23 6.86 -1.74
N SER A 160 13.61 6.96 -0.46
CA SER A 160 13.99 5.80 0.39
C SER A 160 12.92 4.71 0.43
N ALA A 161 11.65 5.09 0.49
CA ALA A 161 10.52 4.15 0.51
C ALA A 161 10.44 3.29 -0.78
N VAL A 162 10.80 3.84 -1.93
CA VAL A 162 10.87 3.08 -3.20
C VAL A 162 12.06 2.12 -3.20
N MET A 163 13.19 2.53 -2.61
CA MET A 163 14.35 1.63 -2.42
C MET A 163 14.00 0.47 -1.48
N ASP A 164 13.27 0.72 -0.39
CA ASP A 164 12.81 -0.33 0.52
C ASP A 164 11.85 -1.30 -0.19
N LEU A 165 10.95 -0.79 -1.04
CA LEU A 165 10.06 -1.63 -1.85
C LEU A 165 10.85 -2.52 -2.82
N LEU A 166 11.84 -1.95 -3.51
CA LEU A 166 12.73 -2.69 -4.40
C LEU A 166 13.49 -3.80 -3.66
N LEU A 167 14.01 -3.49 -2.47
CA LEU A 167 14.70 -4.47 -1.64
C LEU A 167 13.75 -5.61 -1.23
N ARG A 168 12.52 -5.30 -0.84
CA ARG A 168 11.49 -6.30 -0.54
C ARG A 168 11.18 -7.17 -1.74
N LEU A 169 11.00 -6.60 -2.94
CA LEU A 169 10.81 -7.36 -4.18
C LEU A 169 11.93 -8.37 -4.40
N ILE A 170 13.19 -7.96 -4.23
CA ILE A 170 14.35 -8.82 -4.44
C ILE A 170 14.44 -9.94 -3.38
N THR A 171 14.06 -9.65 -2.13
CA THR A 171 14.20 -10.58 -1.01
C THR A 171 13.00 -11.50 -0.80
N SER A 172 11.79 -11.09 -1.22
CA SER A 172 10.54 -11.85 -1.00
C SER A 172 10.39 -13.06 -1.92
N VAL A 173 11.30 -13.26 -2.87
CA VAL A 173 11.17 -14.31 -3.87
C VAL A 173 11.93 -15.56 -3.43
N GLU A 174 11.20 -16.52 -2.90
CA GLU A 174 11.76 -17.84 -2.49
C GLU A 174 11.90 -18.81 -3.66
N SER A 175 11.06 -18.68 -4.71
CA SER A 175 11.08 -19.57 -5.87
C SER A 175 12.30 -19.33 -6.78
N PRO A 176 13.07 -20.37 -7.16
CA PRO A 176 14.21 -20.25 -8.09
C PRO A 176 13.81 -19.63 -9.44
N GLN A 177 12.62 -19.98 -9.96
CA GLN A 177 12.12 -19.45 -11.24
C GLN A 177 11.80 -17.96 -11.13
N LEU A 178 11.07 -17.57 -10.08
CA LEU A 178 10.74 -16.17 -9.82
C LEU A 178 11.99 -15.33 -9.52
N ARG A 179 13.03 -15.95 -8.91
CA ARG A 179 14.33 -15.28 -8.73
C ARG A 179 15.01 -14.96 -10.05
N GLN A 180 14.93 -15.87 -11.02
CA GLN A 180 15.54 -15.66 -12.34
C GLN A 180 14.86 -14.50 -13.07
N ASP A 181 13.54 -14.43 -13.00
CA ASP A 181 12.75 -13.33 -13.57
C ASP A 181 13.08 -11.98 -12.92
N LEU A 182 13.26 -11.97 -11.59
CA LEU A 182 13.67 -10.75 -10.85
C LEU A 182 15.15 -10.39 -11.07
N LEU A 183 16.02 -11.37 -11.35
CA LEU A 183 17.40 -11.10 -11.72
C LEU A 183 17.48 -10.35 -13.05
N GLU A 184 16.60 -10.61 -14.01
CA GLU A 184 16.51 -9.84 -15.25
C GLU A 184 16.08 -8.40 -14.97
N VAL A 185 15.07 -8.20 -14.11
CA VAL A 185 14.64 -6.86 -13.66
C VAL A 185 15.78 -6.16 -12.88
N LYS A 186 16.43 -6.88 -11.96
CA LYS A 186 17.59 -6.35 -11.20
C LYS A 186 18.75 -5.97 -12.12
N LEU A 187 19.06 -6.81 -13.12
CA LEU A 187 20.13 -6.54 -14.07
C LEU A 187 19.79 -5.30 -14.92
N THR A 188 18.54 -5.14 -15.33
CA THR A 188 18.06 -3.97 -16.06
C THR A 188 18.15 -2.72 -15.21
N ILE A 189 17.74 -2.77 -13.93
CA ILE A 189 17.88 -1.66 -12.98
C ILE A 189 19.35 -1.32 -12.74
N CYS A 190 20.24 -2.32 -12.52
CA CYS A 190 21.66 -2.09 -12.33
C CYS A 190 22.31 -1.47 -13.57
N ASN A 191 21.94 -1.91 -14.77
CA ASN A 191 22.44 -1.34 -16.01
C ASN A 191 21.95 0.11 -16.20
N SER A 192 20.68 0.39 -15.88
CA SER A 192 20.13 1.74 -15.93
C SER A 192 20.79 2.66 -14.92
N LEU A 193 21.06 2.19 -13.70
CA LEU A 193 21.80 2.94 -12.66
C LEU A 193 23.24 3.21 -13.07
N ALA A 194 23.94 2.20 -13.60
CA ALA A 194 25.31 2.36 -14.10
C ALA A 194 25.36 3.39 -15.24
N PHE A 195 24.39 3.38 -16.14
CA PHE A 195 24.27 4.35 -17.23
C PHE A 195 24.02 5.77 -16.69
N ILE A 196 23.09 5.94 -15.74
CA ILE A 196 22.80 7.24 -15.12
C ILE A 196 24.04 7.78 -14.38
N LEU A 197 24.74 6.95 -13.61
CA LEU A 197 25.96 7.32 -12.91
C LEU A 197 27.07 7.71 -13.91
N THR A 198 27.20 7.00 -15.02
CA THR A 198 28.17 7.32 -16.07
C THR A 198 27.85 8.66 -16.73
N LEU A 199 26.57 8.94 -17.01
CA LEU A 199 26.15 10.23 -17.55
C LEU A 199 26.42 11.37 -16.56
N HIS A 200 26.12 11.16 -15.28
CA HIS A 200 26.35 12.19 -14.24
C HIS A 200 27.84 12.48 -14.08
N LEU A 201 28.70 11.46 -14.05
CA LEU A 201 30.14 11.61 -13.96
C LEU A 201 30.71 12.31 -15.20
N ASN A 202 30.21 11.99 -16.39
CA ASN A 202 30.64 12.67 -17.63
C ASN A 202 30.21 14.14 -17.66
N PHE A 203 29.05 14.47 -17.11
CA PHE A 203 28.54 15.83 -17.01
C PHE A 203 29.35 16.67 -16.01
N GLU A 204 29.75 16.08 -14.86
CA GLU A 204 30.62 16.78 -13.88
C GLU A 204 32.06 16.92 -14.33
N LEU A 205 32.56 15.99 -15.15
CA LEU A 205 33.93 16.00 -15.65
C LEU A 205 34.11 16.78 -16.97
N GLY A 206 33.02 17.31 -17.54
CA GLY A 206 33.09 18.25 -18.70
C GLY A 206 33.55 17.63 -20.02
N PHE A 207 33.25 16.30 -20.22
CA PHE A 207 33.48 15.63 -21.50
C PHE A 207 32.19 15.55 -22.33
#